data_85d9007404a1c1c85b69fd96a6d7b238
#
_entry.id   85d9007404a1c1c85b69fd96a6d7b238
#
_cell.length_a   1.000
_cell.length_b   1.000
_cell.length_c   1.000
_cell.angle_alpha   90.00
_cell.angle_beta   90.00
_cell.angle_gamma   90.00
#
_symmetry.space_group_name_H-M   'P 1'
#
loop_
_entity.id
_entity.type
_entity.pdbx_description
1 polymer ?
#
loop_
_entity_poly.entity_id
_entity_poly.type
_entity_poly.pdbx_seq_one_letter_code
_entity_poly.pdbx_strand_id
1 'polypeptide(L)'
;MSETSAIPPASTVDSAEVERFSRIAEEWWDTKGKFAPLHRLNPVRIGYIRDRAAAHWSRDALSGQPLSGLSVLDIGCGGGLLSEPMTRLGAAVTGIDASARNISVAGLHAEQQGLVIDYRATTAEALAGKPTRFDIVLALEIVEHVADTDLFLHSCATLVKPGGLLFLSTLNRTAKAWALAIVGAEYVLGWLPRGTHDWKKFLKPSEAARGLRTDGVTPQEIVGVVYSPLSRAWSINASDLDVNYMLYGSKPHAVLDPAD
;
A
#
# COMPACT_ATOMS: atom_id res chain seq x y z
N MET A 1 15.37 -7.30 43.69
CA MET A 1 15.74 -6.86 42.30
C MET A 1 14.44 -6.89 41.53
N SER A 2 13.90 -5.70 41.20
CA SER A 2 12.61 -5.58 40.54
C SER A 2 12.89 -5.67 39.03
N GLU A 3 12.44 -6.74 38.39
CA GLU A 3 12.44 -6.83 36.91
C GLU A 3 11.50 -5.77 36.38
N THR A 4 12.06 -4.74 35.79
CA THR A 4 11.29 -3.76 35.01
C THR A 4 10.81 -4.48 33.77
N SER A 5 9.54 -4.92 33.79
CA SER A 5 8.85 -5.45 32.62
C SER A 5 8.88 -4.37 31.53
N ALA A 6 9.76 -4.52 30.55
CA ALA A 6 9.77 -3.65 29.39
C ALA A 6 8.44 -3.83 28.64
N ILE A 7 7.68 -2.74 28.52
CA ILE A 7 6.48 -2.70 27.67
C ILE A 7 6.95 -3.07 26.26
N PRO A 8 6.39 -4.12 25.63
CA PRO A 8 6.78 -4.45 24.27
C PRO A 8 6.55 -3.23 23.36
N PRO A 9 7.43 -3.00 22.39
CA PRO A 9 7.26 -1.87 21.46
C PRO A 9 5.88 -1.97 20.79
N ALA A 10 5.21 -0.84 20.66
CA ALA A 10 3.93 -0.75 19.97
C ALA A 10 4.08 -1.33 18.55
N SER A 11 3.18 -2.22 18.17
CA SER A 11 3.23 -2.92 16.88
C SER A 11 1.91 -2.79 16.15
N THR A 12 1.98 -2.59 14.83
CA THR A 12 0.84 -2.59 13.92
C THR A 12 0.47 -3.99 13.44
N VAL A 13 1.24 -5.02 13.80
CA VAL A 13 1.06 -6.40 13.34
C VAL A 13 -0.16 -7.05 13.97
N ASP A 14 -1.10 -7.48 13.13
CA ASP A 14 -2.11 -8.47 13.48
C ASP A 14 -1.60 -9.86 13.07
N SER A 15 -1.18 -10.65 14.05
CA SER A 15 -0.54 -11.96 13.79
C SER A 15 -1.47 -12.96 13.10
N ALA A 16 -2.79 -12.86 13.31
CA ALA A 16 -3.76 -13.73 12.64
C ALA A 16 -3.86 -13.39 11.15
N GLU A 17 -3.79 -12.09 10.80
CA GLU A 17 -3.74 -11.63 9.40
C GLU A 17 -2.45 -12.09 8.72
N VAL A 18 -1.29 -11.88 9.37
CA VAL A 18 0.00 -12.33 8.84
C VAL A 18 0.02 -13.82 8.57
N GLU A 19 -0.49 -14.63 9.51
CA GLU A 19 -0.57 -16.07 9.32
C GLU A 19 -1.53 -16.45 8.18
N ARG A 20 -2.67 -15.76 8.05
CA ARG A 20 -3.64 -16.00 6.98
C ARG A 20 -3.01 -15.78 5.60
N PHE A 21 -2.35 -14.63 5.38
CA PHE A 21 -1.68 -14.35 4.11
C PHE A 21 -0.47 -15.25 3.86
N SER A 22 0.29 -15.59 4.90
CA SER A 22 1.41 -16.52 4.78
C SER A 22 0.98 -17.89 4.28
N ARG A 23 -0.19 -18.39 4.68
CA ARG A 23 -0.70 -19.71 4.23
C ARG A 23 -0.98 -19.79 2.72
N ILE A 24 -1.27 -18.67 2.09
CA ILE A 24 -1.60 -18.59 0.65
C ILE A 24 -0.49 -17.89 -0.16
N ALA A 25 0.70 -17.73 0.42
CA ALA A 25 1.78 -16.96 -0.19
C ALA A 25 2.20 -17.48 -1.59
N GLU A 26 2.16 -18.78 -1.82
CA GLU A 26 2.53 -19.39 -3.11
C GLU A 26 1.53 -19.08 -4.22
N GLU A 27 0.33 -18.63 -3.89
CA GLU A 27 -0.71 -18.27 -4.86
C GLU A 27 -0.60 -16.81 -5.37
N TRP A 28 0.36 -15.99 -4.83
CA TRP A 28 0.46 -14.56 -5.18
C TRP A 28 0.49 -14.32 -6.70
N TRP A 29 1.18 -15.17 -7.45
CA TRP A 29 1.35 -15.02 -8.89
C TRP A 29 0.39 -15.87 -9.73
N ASP A 30 -0.53 -16.61 -9.10
CA ASP A 30 -1.61 -17.30 -9.81
C ASP A 30 -2.70 -16.28 -10.20
N THR A 31 -2.71 -15.91 -11.49
CA THR A 31 -3.69 -14.96 -12.05
C THR A 31 -5.13 -15.48 -12.05
N LYS A 32 -5.35 -16.75 -11.72
CA LYS A 32 -6.68 -17.38 -11.58
C LYS A 32 -6.99 -17.76 -10.14
N GLY A 33 -6.02 -17.64 -9.23
CA GLY A 33 -6.13 -17.95 -7.80
C GLY A 33 -6.79 -16.85 -6.99
N LYS A 34 -6.55 -16.89 -5.68
CA LYS A 34 -7.15 -15.96 -4.70
C LYS A 34 -6.75 -14.51 -4.91
N PHE A 35 -5.61 -14.24 -5.54
CA PHE A 35 -5.12 -12.90 -5.84
C PHE A 35 -5.51 -12.39 -7.24
N ALA A 36 -6.33 -13.15 -8.01
CA ALA A 36 -6.83 -12.73 -9.31
C ALA A 36 -7.48 -11.33 -9.32
N PRO A 37 -8.24 -10.90 -8.29
CA PRO A 37 -8.77 -9.55 -8.23
C PRO A 37 -7.67 -8.48 -8.19
N LEU A 38 -6.57 -8.71 -7.45
CA LEU A 38 -5.45 -7.77 -7.38
C LEU A 38 -4.69 -7.67 -8.71
N HIS A 39 -4.50 -8.79 -9.43
CA HIS A 39 -3.91 -8.77 -10.77
C HIS A 39 -4.70 -7.91 -11.75
N ARG A 40 -6.05 -7.93 -11.66
CA ARG A 40 -6.93 -7.12 -12.52
C ARG A 40 -6.97 -5.65 -12.09
N LEU A 41 -6.81 -5.37 -10.80
CA LEU A 41 -6.84 -4.03 -10.23
C LEU A 41 -5.52 -3.28 -10.43
N ASN A 42 -4.39 -3.98 -10.36
CA ASN A 42 -3.06 -3.38 -10.36
C ASN A 42 -2.74 -2.50 -11.58
N PRO A 43 -3.12 -2.82 -12.83
CA PRO A 43 -2.83 -1.93 -13.95
C PRO A 43 -3.38 -0.51 -13.75
N VAL A 44 -4.56 -0.38 -13.15
CA VAL A 44 -5.19 0.92 -12.85
C VAL A 44 -4.43 1.66 -11.75
N ARG A 45 -4.05 0.97 -10.66
CA ARG A 45 -3.27 1.56 -9.57
C ARG A 45 -1.88 2.00 -10.03
N ILE A 46 -1.19 1.14 -10.77
CA ILE A 46 0.15 1.42 -11.31
C ILE A 46 0.10 2.63 -12.23
N GLY A 47 -0.89 2.72 -13.14
CA GLY A 47 -1.09 3.87 -14.00
C GLY A 47 -1.30 5.16 -13.21
N TYR A 48 -2.18 5.12 -12.20
CA TYR A 48 -2.45 6.27 -11.34
C TYR A 48 -1.20 6.74 -10.57
N ILE A 49 -0.47 5.81 -9.93
CA ILE A 49 0.77 6.13 -9.20
C ILE A 49 1.82 6.74 -10.15
N ARG A 50 2.04 6.11 -11.29
CA ARG A 50 2.98 6.59 -12.32
C ARG A 50 2.64 8.01 -12.75
N ASP A 51 1.38 8.27 -13.10
CA ASP A 51 0.96 9.55 -13.66
C ASP A 51 1.07 10.68 -12.61
N ARG A 52 0.67 10.42 -11.35
CA ARG A 52 0.79 11.39 -10.25
C ARG A 52 2.25 11.64 -9.87
N ALA A 53 3.07 10.59 -9.80
CA ALA A 53 4.50 10.72 -9.53
C ALA A 53 5.22 11.47 -10.67
N ALA A 54 4.97 11.12 -11.92
CA ALA A 54 5.55 11.81 -13.06
C ALA A 54 5.19 13.30 -13.08
N ALA A 55 3.91 13.64 -12.83
CA ALA A 55 3.47 15.02 -12.72
C ALA A 55 4.18 15.78 -11.58
N HIS A 56 4.31 15.14 -10.40
CA HIS A 56 4.95 15.76 -9.23
C HIS A 56 6.42 16.15 -9.50
N TRP A 57 7.18 15.29 -10.18
CA TRP A 57 8.58 15.54 -10.54
C TRP A 57 8.77 16.12 -11.96
N SER A 58 7.69 16.60 -12.61
CA SER A 58 7.72 17.21 -13.97
C SER A 58 8.38 16.27 -15.00
N ARG A 59 8.02 14.98 -14.97
CA ARG A 59 8.53 13.94 -15.86
C ARG A 59 7.49 13.52 -16.89
N ASP A 60 7.94 12.95 -18.00
CA ASP A 60 7.04 12.29 -18.95
C ASP A 60 6.61 10.92 -18.43
N ALA A 61 5.31 10.80 -18.09
CA ALA A 61 4.72 9.54 -17.60
C ALA A 61 4.79 8.39 -18.62
N LEU A 62 4.92 8.70 -19.90
CA LEU A 62 4.97 7.72 -21.00
C LEU A 62 6.41 7.35 -21.39
N SER A 63 7.42 7.95 -20.78
CA SER A 63 8.80 7.52 -20.95
C SER A 63 9.00 6.07 -20.48
N GLY A 64 10.03 5.40 -20.98
CA GLY A 64 10.30 3.99 -20.63
C GLY A 64 10.56 3.78 -19.14
N GLN A 65 11.10 4.79 -18.43
CA GLN A 65 11.44 4.72 -17.00
C GLN A 65 11.09 6.02 -16.26
N PRO A 66 9.80 6.37 -16.12
CA PRO A 66 9.35 7.64 -15.54
C PRO A 66 9.75 7.80 -14.07
N LEU A 67 10.03 6.71 -13.35
CA LEU A 67 10.42 6.71 -11.94
C LEU A 67 11.93 6.54 -11.74
N SER A 68 12.74 6.65 -12.79
CA SER A 68 14.20 6.48 -12.69
C SER A 68 14.82 7.41 -11.64
N GLY A 69 15.69 6.85 -10.79
CA GLY A 69 16.36 7.58 -9.70
C GLY A 69 15.48 7.91 -8.49
N LEU A 70 14.22 7.49 -8.47
CA LEU A 70 13.37 7.59 -7.28
C LEU A 70 13.44 6.31 -6.45
N SER A 71 13.47 6.47 -5.12
CA SER A 71 13.33 5.38 -4.17
C SER A 71 11.86 5.17 -3.83
N VAL A 72 11.39 3.92 -3.94
CA VAL A 72 10.00 3.52 -3.63
C VAL A 72 10.01 2.51 -2.48
N LEU A 73 9.16 2.74 -1.49
CA LEU A 73 8.84 1.77 -0.46
C LEU A 73 7.46 1.19 -0.71
N ASP A 74 7.35 -0.13 -0.78
CA ASP A 74 6.09 -0.86 -0.89
C ASP A 74 5.82 -1.56 0.45
N ILE A 75 4.86 -1.06 1.24
CA ILE A 75 4.53 -1.56 2.57
C ILE A 75 3.41 -2.58 2.46
N GLY A 76 3.62 -3.78 3.02
CA GLY A 76 2.73 -4.91 2.83
C GLY A 76 2.83 -5.45 1.41
N CYS A 77 4.05 -5.56 0.88
CA CYS A 77 4.29 -5.87 -0.53
C CYS A 77 3.80 -7.26 -0.96
N GLY A 78 3.47 -8.16 -0.01
CA GLY A 78 3.03 -9.51 -0.28
C GLY A 78 4.02 -10.26 -1.18
N GLY A 79 3.53 -10.82 -2.29
CA GLY A 79 4.36 -11.47 -3.30
C GLY A 79 5.04 -10.53 -4.31
N GLY A 80 5.00 -9.20 -4.11
CA GLY A 80 5.70 -8.24 -4.96
C GLY A 80 4.89 -7.72 -6.16
N LEU A 81 3.56 -7.87 -6.16
CA LEU A 81 2.69 -7.50 -7.28
C LEU A 81 2.74 -6.01 -7.67
N LEU A 82 3.15 -5.12 -6.75
CA LEU A 82 3.40 -3.70 -7.03
C LEU A 82 4.89 -3.39 -7.12
N SER A 83 5.70 -4.02 -6.28
CA SER A 83 7.15 -3.80 -6.24
C SER A 83 7.79 -4.03 -7.62
N GLU A 84 7.44 -5.12 -8.32
CA GLU A 84 8.01 -5.42 -9.63
C GLU A 84 7.65 -4.40 -10.71
N PRO A 85 6.37 -4.01 -10.91
CA PRO A 85 6.03 -2.96 -11.84
C PRO A 85 6.70 -1.62 -11.54
N MET A 86 6.83 -1.22 -10.26
CA MET A 86 7.55 0.01 -9.90
C MET A 86 9.03 -0.08 -10.28
N THR A 87 9.66 -1.23 -10.10
CA THR A 87 11.04 -1.49 -10.56
C THR A 87 11.15 -1.39 -12.08
N ARG A 88 10.21 -1.96 -12.83
CA ARG A 88 10.16 -1.86 -14.30
C ARG A 88 9.96 -0.42 -14.79
N LEU A 89 9.31 0.43 -14.00
CA LEU A 89 9.18 1.87 -14.26
C LEU A 89 10.45 2.66 -13.89
N GLY A 90 11.53 1.99 -13.45
CA GLY A 90 12.86 2.55 -13.19
C GLY A 90 13.14 2.93 -11.73
N ALA A 91 12.22 2.67 -10.81
CA ALA A 91 12.44 2.98 -9.39
C ALA A 91 13.43 2.01 -8.72
N ALA A 92 14.16 2.50 -7.71
CA ALA A 92 14.85 1.67 -6.73
C ALA A 92 13.83 1.27 -5.65
N VAL A 93 13.40 0.00 -5.66
CA VAL A 93 12.30 -0.46 -4.80
C VAL A 93 12.80 -1.22 -3.59
N THR A 94 12.25 -0.87 -2.42
CA THR A 94 12.30 -1.68 -1.21
C THR A 94 10.88 -2.18 -0.93
N GLY A 95 10.68 -3.50 -0.86
CA GLY A 95 9.42 -4.13 -0.47
C GLY A 95 9.51 -4.65 0.96
N ILE A 96 8.53 -4.32 1.80
CA ILE A 96 8.47 -4.85 3.17
C ILE A 96 7.14 -5.56 3.43
N ASP A 97 7.23 -6.66 4.16
CA ASP A 97 6.07 -7.42 4.64
C ASP A 97 6.41 -8.06 5.99
N ALA A 98 5.41 -8.18 6.88
CA ALA A 98 5.59 -8.83 8.17
C ALA A 98 5.79 -10.35 8.03
N SER A 99 5.33 -10.96 6.92
CA SER A 99 5.47 -12.37 6.61
C SER A 99 6.79 -12.65 5.89
N ALA A 100 7.71 -13.34 6.55
CA ALA A 100 8.94 -13.83 5.91
C ALA A 100 8.66 -14.76 4.71
N ARG A 101 7.52 -15.47 4.72
CA ARG A 101 7.11 -16.34 3.60
C ARG A 101 6.71 -15.53 2.36
N ASN A 102 5.95 -14.45 2.54
CA ASN A 102 5.64 -13.52 1.44
C ASN A 102 6.93 -12.96 0.83
N ILE A 103 7.85 -12.50 1.67
CA ILE A 103 9.17 -11.98 1.22
C ILE A 103 9.96 -13.02 0.45
N SER A 104 9.96 -14.28 0.88
CA SER A 104 10.65 -15.36 0.15
C SER A 104 10.03 -15.59 -1.23
N VAL A 105 8.70 -15.59 -1.33
CA VAL A 105 7.99 -15.74 -2.62
C VAL A 105 8.27 -14.55 -3.54
N ALA A 106 8.19 -13.33 -3.01
CA ALA A 106 8.48 -12.11 -3.76
C ALA A 106 9.92 -12.09 -4.30
N GLY A 107 10.90 -12.43 -3.44
CA GLY A 107 12.31 -12.49 -3.82
C GLY A 107 12.57 -13.52 -4.92
N LEU A 108 12.04 -14.72 -4.78
CA LEU A 108 12.19 -15.78 -5.78
C LEU A 108 11.59 -15.37 -7.15
N HIS A 109 10.38 -14.77 -7.14
CA HIS A 109 9.76 -14.34 -8.39
C HIS A 109 10.53 -13.19 -9.05
N ALA A 110 10.98 -12.20 -8.27
CA ALA A 110 11.80 -11.11 -8.80
C ALA A 110 13.11 -11.62 -9.42
N GLU A 111 13.79 -12.57 -8.77
CA GLU A 111 14.98 -13.22 -9.32
C GLU A 111 14.68 -13.91 -10.66
N GLN A 112 13.60 -14.67 -10.74
CA GLN A 112 13.16 -15.33 -12.01
C GLN A 112 12.85 -14.31 -13.11
N GLN A 113 12.42 -13.11 -12.75
CA GLN A 113 12.15 -12.00 -13.67
C GLN A 113 13.37 -11.13 -13.98
N GLY A 114 14.53 -11.42 -13.39
CA GLY A 114 15.75 -10.63 -13.54
C GLY A 114 15.65 -9.22 -12.93
N LEU A 115 14.82 -9.04 -11.90
CA LEU A 115 14.63 -7.78 -11.21
C LEU A 115 15.44 -7.72 -9.91
N VAL A 116 15.99 -6.55 -9.61
CA VAL A 116 16.70 -6.28 -8.35
C VAL A 116 15.79 -5.46 -7.45
N ILE A 117 15.27 -6.07 -6.39
CA ILE A 117 14.37 -5.45 -5.42
C ILE A 117 14.87 -5.83 -4.02
N ASP A 118 14.89 -4.85 -3.12
CA ASP A 118 15.30 -5.04 -1.74
C ASP A 118 14.10 -5.47 -0.89
N TYR A 119 13.88 -6.78 -0.78
CA TYR A 119 12.80 -7.33 0.03
C TYR A 119 13.24 -7.63 1.47
N ARG A 120 12.43 -7.16 2.45
CA ARG A 120 12.74 -7.31 3.88
C ARG A 120 11.53 -7.77 4.69
N ALA A 121 11.69 -8.82 5.49
CA ALA A 121 10.71 -9.23 6.49
C ALA A 121 10.77 -8.26 7.69
N THR A 122 9.95 -7.22 7.66
CA THR A 122 9.88 -6.17 8.69
C THR A 122 8.56 -5.42 8.61
N THR A 123 8.32 -4.51 9.57
CA THR A 123 7.11 -3.71 9.65
C THR A 123 7.40 -2.23 9.36
N ALA A 124 6.34 -1.46 9.09
CA ALA A 124 6.46 -0.02 8.82
C ALA A 124 7.05 0.74 10.02
N GLU A 125 6.56 0.45 11.23
CA GLU A 125 7.04 1.09 12.47
C GLU A 125 8.50 0.75 12.79
N ALA A 126 8.90 -0.49 12.57
CA ALA A 126 10.29 -0.90 12.77
C ALA A 126 11.25 -0.20 11.78
N LEU A 127 10.79 0.03 10.54
CA LEU A 127 11.55 0.76 9.54
C LEU A 127 11.53 2.27 9.81
N ALA A 128 10.41 2.85 10.27
CA ALA A 128 10.26 4.26 10.62
C ALA A 128 11.20 4.70 11.74
N GLY A 129 11.55 3.78 12.65
CA GLY A 129 12.56 3.99 13.69
C GLY A 129 14.01 4.12 13.17
N LYS A 130 14.25 3.90 11.87
CA LYS A 130 15.55 4.05 11.23
C LYS A 130 15.63 5.37 10.45
N PRO A 131 16.82 5.88 10.09
CA PRO A 131 16.95 7.14 9.35
C PRO A 131 16.57 7.03 7.87
N THR A 132 16.16 5.85 7.39
CA THR A 132 15.79 5.61 5.99
C THR A 132 14.47 6.29 5.62
N ARG A 133 14.43 6.99 4.49
CA ARG A 133 13.24 7.66 3.93
C ARG A 133 13.20 7.46 2.41
N PHE A 134 12.00 7.55 1.84
CA PHE A 134 11.74 7.23 0.43
C PHE A 134 11.08 8.40 -0.29
N ASP A 135 11.30 8.50 -1.60
CA ASP A 135 10.66 9.50 -2.44
C ASP A 135 9.16 9.18 -2.58
N ILE A 136 8.83 7.89 -2.69
CA ILE A 136 7.45 7.40 -2.77
C ILE A 136 7.25 6.31 -1.72
N VAL A 137 6.17 6.40 -0.95
CA VAL A 137 5.70 5.35 -0.05
C VAL A 137 4.35 4.84 -0.53
N LEU A 138 4.23 3.55 -0.73
CA LEU A 138 3.00 2.85 -1.09
C LEU A 138 2.48 2.06 0.11
N ALA A 139 1.19 2.24 0.44
CA ALA A 139 0.47 1.50 1.47
C ALA A 139 -0.90 1.08 0.90
N LEU A 140 -0.91 0.07 0.03
CA LEU A 140 -2.08 -0.30 -0.76
C LEU A 140 -2.71 -1.60 -0.25
N GLU A 141 -4.00 -1.55 0.13
CA GLU A 141 -4.77 -2.68 0.67
C GLU A 141 -4.07 -3.33 1.88
N ILE A 142 -3.57 -2.51 2.80
CA ILE A 142 -2.87 -2.97 4.00
C ILE A 142 -3.44 -2.36 5.29
N VAL A 143 -3.92 -1.11 5.26
CA VAL A 143 -4.33 -0.38 6.46
C VAL A 143 -5.52 -1.03 7.18
N GLU A 144 -6.40 -1.75 6.48
CA GLU A 144 -7.51 -2.52 7.03
C GLU A 144 -7.08 -3.81 7.75
N HIS A 145 -5.83 -4.21 7.58
CA HIS A 145 -5.27 -5.44 8.16
C HIS A 145 -4.36 -5.19 9.36
N VAL A 146 -4.13 -3.92 9.72
CA VAL A 146 -3.28 -3.58 10.87
C VAL A 146 -4.07 -3.54 12.18
N ALA A 147 -3.37 -3.73 13.28
CA ALA A 147 -3.95 -3.68 14.63
C ALA A 147 -4.11 -2.24 15.14
N ASP A 148 -3.21 -1.33 14.75
CA ASP A 148 -3.21 0.09 15.12
C ASP A 148 -3.04 0.95 13.87
N THR A 149 -4.16 1.54 13.43
CA THR A 149 -4.23 2.37 12.22
C THR A 149 -3.49 3.69 12.39
N ASP A 150 -3.54 4.32 13.58
CA ASP A 150 -2.91 5.62 13.80
C ASP A 150 -1.39 5.48 13.81
N LEU A 151 -0.85 4.49 14.50
CA LEU A 151 0.57 4.14 14.48
C LEU A 151 1.05 3.79 13.06
N PHE A 152 0.23 3.07 12.30
CA PHE A 152 0.55 2.70 10.93
C PHE A 152 0.64 3.92 10.01
N LEU A 153 -0.36 4.82 10.04
CA LEU A 153 -0.36 6.05 9.24
C LEU A 153 0.81 6.97 9.62
N HIS A 154 1.10 7.10 10.92
CA HIS A 154 2.27 7.82 11.41
C HIS A 154 3.58 7.25 10.85
N SER A 155 3.72 5.91 10.89
CA SER A 155 4.91 5.23 10.36
C SER A 155 5.07 5.45 8.85
N CYS A 156 3.97 5.32 8.09
CA CYS A 156 3.97 5.60 6.65
C CYS A 156 4.41 7.04 6.35
N ALA A 157 3.83 8.03 7.03
CA ALA A 157 4.17 9.44 6.85
C ALA A 157 5.63 9.75 7.24
N THR A 158 6.12 9.10 8.31
CA THR A 158 7.52 9.23 8.75
C THR A 158 8.50 8.74 7.70
N LEU A 159 8.16 7.68 6.97
CA LEU A 159 8.99 7.08 5.93
C LEU A 159 9.07 7.89 4.64
N VAL A 160 8.20 8.90 4.46
CA VAL A 160 8.25 9.81 3.30
C VAL A 160 9.33 10.87 3.49
N LYS A 161 10.17 11.08 2.48
CA LYS A 161 11.12 12.21 2.42
C LYS A 161 10.38 13.55 2.39
N PRO A 162 10.97 14.65 2.89
CA PRO A 162 10.51 15.98 2.52
C PRO A 162 10.45 16.12 0.99
N GLY A 163 9.33 16.64 0.46
CA GLY A 163 9.07 16.70 -0.98
C GLY A 163 8.60 15.37 -1.61
N GLY A 164 8.46 14.30 -0.85
CA GLY A 164 8.04 12.99 -1.34
C GLY A 164 6.53 12.79 -1.34
N LEU A 165 6.09 11.65 -1.88
CA LEU A 165 4.69 11.26 -2.03
C LEU A 165 4.36 10.03 -1.19
N LEU A 166 3.12 9.99 -0.72
CA LEU A 166 2.50 8.80 -0.13
C LEU A 166 1.24 8.45 -0.91
N PHE A 167 1.08 7.18 -1.26
CA PHE A 167 -0.12 6.61 -1.84
C PHE A 167 -0.71 5.59 -0.88
N LEU A 168 -2.00 5.71 -0.62
CA LEU A 168 -2.76 4.80 0.22
C LEU A 168 -3.99 4.33 -0.54
N SER A 169 -4.33 3.05 -0.48
CA SER A 169 -5.64 2.56 -0.91
C SER A 169 -6.23 1.60 0.11
N THR A 170 -7.54 1.60 0.22
CA THR A 170 -8.30 0.70 1.11
C THR A 170 -9.79 0.76 0.79
N LEU A 171 -10.55 -0.04 1.53
CA LEU A 171 -12.00 -0.06 1.48
C LEU A 171 -12.62 1.03 2.37
N ASN A 172 -13.62 1.73 1.83
CA ASN A 172 -14.35 2.74 2.57
C ASN A 172 -15.39 2.09 3.53
N ARG A 173 -15.57 2.65 4.71
CA ARG A 173 -16.54 2.17 5.71
C ARG A 173 -17.96 2.65 5.39
N THR A 174 -18.55 2.09 4.31
CA THR A 174 -19.91 2.35 3.86
C THR A 174 -20.75 1.07 3.83
N ALA A 175 -22.09 1.20 3.83
CA ALA A 175 -22.97 0.05 3.65
C ALA A 175 -22.79 -0.62 2.27
N LYS A 176 -22.48 0.16 1.22
CA LYS A 176 -22.20 -0.34 -0.13
C LYS A 176 -20.90 -1.16 -0.15
N ALA A 177 -19.83 -0.69 0.52
CA ALA A 177 -18.60 -1.44 0.65
C ALA A 177 -18.81 -2.75 1.43
N TRP A 178 -19.58 -2.72 2.52
CA TRP A 178 -19.96 -3.94 3.24
C TRP A 178 -20.67 -4.95 2.33
N ALA A 179 -21.67 -4.50 1.59
CA ALA A 179 -22.45 -5.36 0.71
C ALA A 179 -21.62 -5.93 -0.45
N LEU A 180 -20.74 -5.15 -1.05
CA LEU A 180 -19.97 -5.58 -2.22
C LEU A 180 -18.67 -6.31 -1.87
N ALA A 181 -17.90 -5.81 -0.90
CA ALA A 181 -16.61 -6.41 -0.53
C ALA A 181 -16.78 -7.66 0.34
N ILE A 182 -17.73 -7.65 1.28
CA ILE A 182 -17.96 -8.80 2.17
C ILE A 182 -19.00 -9.72 1.55
N VAL A 183 -20.25 -9.28 1.39
CA VAL A 183 -21.31 -10.20 0.91
C VAL A 183 -21.06 -10.60 -0.53
N GLY A 184 -20.73 -9.66 -1.41
CA GLY A 184 -20.52 -9.92 -2.83
C GLY A 184 -19.26 -10.74 -3.10
N ALA A 185 -18.10 -10.24 -2.69
CA ALA A 185 -16.81 -10.87 -3.04
C ALA A 185 -16.52 -12.15 -2.26
N GLU A 186 -16.87 -12.19 -0.95
CA GLU A 186 -16.54 -13.34 -0.10
C GLU A 186 -17.62 -14.44 -0.12
N TYR A 187 -18.91 -14.07 -0.13
CA TYR A 187 -20.01 -15.04 0.01
C TYR A 187 -20.69 -15.42 -1.30
N VAL A 188 -20.83 -14.49 -2.24
CA VAL A 188 -21.54 -14.72 -3.51
C VAL A 188 -20.60 -15.14 -4.63
N LEU A 189 -19.53 -14.40 -4.86
CA LEU A 189 -18.60 -14.63 -5.97
C LEU A 189 -17.42 -15.54 -5.60
N GLY A 190 -17.14 -15.70 -4.31
CA GLY A 190 -16.01 -16.51 -3.83
C GLY A 190 -14.64 -16.01 -4.33
N TRP A 191 -14.55 -14.71 -4.66
CA TRP A 191 -13.30 -14.10 -5.12
C TRP A 191 -12.25 -14.04 -4.02
N LEU A 192 -12.71 -13.96 -2.77
CA LEU A 192 -11.86 -13.90 -1.58
C LEU A 192 -12.35 -14.94 -0.55
N PRO A 193 -11.46 -15.49 0.29
CA PRO A 193 -11.86 -16.33 1.39
C PRO A 193 -12.82 -15.61 2.35
N ARG A 194 -13.79 -16.33 2.90
CA ARG A 194 -14.71 -15.79 3.90
C ARG A 194 -13.95 -15.28 5.12
N GLY A 195 -14.34 -14.11 5.64
CA GLY A 195 -13.68 -13.46 6.76
C GLY A 195 -12.38 -12.75 6.40
N THR A 196 -12.15 -12.47 5.10
CA THR A 196 -11.01 -11.66 4.65
C THR A 196 -11.11 -10.24 5.16
N HIS A 197 -12.33 -9.69 5.26
CA HIS A 197 -12.52 -8.31 5.68
C HIS A 197 -13.39 -8.20 6.94
N ASP A 198 -12.96 -7.35 7.87
CA ASP A 198 -13.79 -6.83 8.97
C ASP A 198 -14.19 -5.40 8.64
N TRP A 199 -15.50 -5.17 8.42
CA TRP A 199 -16.04 -3.84 8.12
C TRP A 199 -15.66 -2.76 9.15
N LYS A 200 -15.45 -3.16 10.42
CA LYS A 200 -15.04 -2.23 11.47
C LYS A 200 -13.63 -1.68 11.26
N LYS A 201 -12.79 -2.41 10.55
CA LYS A 201 -11.42 -2.03 10.20
C LYS A 201 -11.35 -1.19 8.91
N PHE A 202 -12.46 -1.04 8.16
CA PHE A 202 -12.50 -0.16 6.98
C PHE A 202 -12.30 1.29 7.38
N LEU A 203 -11.53 2.02 6.58
CA LEU A 203 -11.13 3.39 6.88
C LEU A 203 -11.87 4.38 5.97
N LYS A 204 -12.51 5.40 6.56
CA LYS A 204 -13.14 6.45 5.77
C LYS A 204 -12.08 7.36 5.13
N PRO A 205 -12.31 7.89 3.91
CA PRO A 205 -11.39 8.84 3.28
C PRO A 205 -11.03 10.04 4.19
N SER A 206 -12.01 10.55 4.95
CA SER A 206 -11.79 11.66 5.88
C SER A 206 -10.92 11.29 7.09
N GLU A 207 -10.97 10.05 7.54
CA GLU A 207 -10.14 9.52 8.64
C GLU A 207 -8.69 9.34 8.16
N ALA A 208 -8.50 8.71 6.99
CA ALA A 208 -7.20 8.58 6.35
C ALA A 208 -6.54 9.94 6.10
N ALA A 209 -7.29 10.88 5.49
CA ALA A 209 -6.80 12.22 5.22
C ALA A 209 -6.43 13.00 6.49
N ARG A 210 -7.20 12.84 7.57
CA ARG A 210 -6.90 13.47 8.87
C ARG A 210 -5.63 12.88 9.48
N GLY A 211 -5.50 11.56 9.55
CA GLY A 211 -4.31 10.90 10.08
C GLY A 211 -3.04 11.35 9.36
N LEU A 212 -3.05 11.33 8.03
CA LEU A 212 -1.89 11.76 7.24
C LEU A 212 -1.53 13.24 7.45
N ARG A 213 -2.54 14.15 7.58
CA ARG A 213 -2.27 15.58 7.87
C ARG A 213 -1.63 15.77 9.22
N THR A 214 -2.06 15.02 10.24
CA THR A 214 -1.48 15.09 11.59
C THR A 214 0.02 14.79 11.56
N ASP A 215 0.45 13.90 10.64
CA ASP A 215 1.83 13.46 10.48
C ASP A 215 2.58 14.19 9.34
N GLY A 216 2.07 15.34 8.91
CA GLY A 216 2.75 16.24 7.98
C GLY A 216 2.67 15.84 6.49
N VAL A 217 1.81 14.89 6.12
CA VAL A 217 1.50 14.59 4.72
C VAL A 217 0.20 15.26 4.33
N THR A 218 0.24 16.18 3.36
CA THR A 218 -0.93 16.90 2.86
C THR A 218 -1.61 16.09 1.76
N PRO A 219 -2.86 15.59 1.98
CA PRO A 219 -3.63 14.95 0.92
C PRO A 219 -3.85 15.89 -0.26
N GLN A 220 -3.55 15.43 -1.45
CA GLN A 220 -3.67 16.17 -2.71
C GLN A 220 -4.92 15.77 -3.49
N GLU A 221 -5.21 14.47 -3.53
CA GLU A 221 -6.36 13.95 -4.26
C GLU A 221 -6.87 12.66 -3.61
N ILE A 222 -8.17 12.43 -3.68
CA ILE A 222 -8.83 11.19 -3.31
C ILE A 222 -9.72 10.78 -4.48
N VAL A 223 -9.56 9.54 -4.95
CA VAL A 223 -10.34 8.99 -6.07
C VAL A 223 -10.88 7.61 -5.73
N GLY A 224 -12.02 7.27 -6.27
CA GLY A 224 -12.54 5.92 -6.21
C GLY A 224 -11.85 4.99 -7.20
N VAL A 225 -11.79 3.72 -6.85
CA VAL A 225 -11.36 2.65 -7.74
C VAL A 225 -12.55 1.73 -7.94
N VAL A 226 -13.16 1.81 -9.12
CA VAL A 226 -14.47 1.25 -9.39
C VAL A 226 -14.40 0.10 -10.39
N TYR A 227 -15.04 -1.01 -10.04
CA TYR A 227 -15.22 -2.13 -10.96
C TYR A 227 -16.53 -2.01 -11.72
N SER A 228 -16.48 -2.09 -13.05
CA SER A 228 -17.65 -2.17 -13.91
C SER A 228 -17.94 -3.64 -14.28
N PRO A 229 -19.05 -4.23 -13.84
CA PRO A 229 -19.42 -5.60 -14.21
C PRO A 229 -19.68 -5.75 -15.72
N LEU A 230 -20.13 -4.68 -16.37
CA LEU A 230 -20.44 -4.67 -17.80
C LEU A 230 -19.19 -4.77 -18.68
N SER A 231 -18.17 -3.95 -18.39
CA SER A 231 -16.90 -3.99 -19.11
C SER A 231 -15.88 -4.96 -18.49
N ARG A 232 -16.18 -5.52 -17.31
CA ARG A 232 -15.29 -6.36 -16.50
C ARG A 232 -13.93 -5.70 -16.23
N ALA A 233 -13.91 -4.38 -16.12
CA ALA A 233 -12.71 -3.58 -15.95
C ALA A 233 -12.77 -2.69 -14.72
N TRP A 234 -11.62 -2.42 -14.15
CA TRP A 234 -11.42 -1.42 -13.11
C TRP A 234 -11.11 -0.07 -13.74
N SER A 235 -11.51 1.01 -13.08
CA SER A 235 -11.20 2.38 -13.52
C SER A 235 -11.10 3.32 -12.31
N ILE A 236 -10.41 4.44 -12.51
CA ILE A 236 -10.42 5.57 -11.57
C ILE A 236 -11.70 6.38 -11.79
N ASN A 237 -12.36 6.75 -10.69
CA ASN A 237 -13.54 7.60 -10.70
C ASN A 237 -13.39 8.67 -9.60
N ALA A 238 -13.32 9.93 -9.97
CA ALA A 238 -13.11 11.03 -9.02
C ALA A 238 -14.29 11.26 -8.04
N SER A 239 -15.48 10.74 -8.34
CA SER A 239 -16.70 11.01 -7.58
C SER A 239 -17.28 9.79 -6.83
N ASP A 240 -16.94 8.56 -7.21
CA ASP A 240 -17.45 7.35 -6.56
C ASP A 240 -16.41 6.77 -5.60
N LEU A 241 -16.45 7.21 -4.36
CA LEU A 241 -15.58 6.76 -3.25
C LEU A 241 -16.24 5.66 -2.39
N ASP A 242 -17.37 5.13 -2.83
CA ASP A 242 -18.26 4.36 -1.94
C ASP A 242 -17.68 3.01 -1.50
N VAL A 243 -16.80 2.38 -2.30
CA VAL A 243 -16.31 1.03 -2.02
C VAL A 243 -14.81 1.03 -1.80
N ASN A 244 -14.02 1.19 -2.85
CA ASN A 244 -12.57 1.24 -2.78
C ASN A 244 -12.10 2.62 -3.22
N TYR A 245 -11.09 3.17 -2.55
CA TYR A 245 -10.52 4.46 -2.90
C TYR A 245 -9.00 4.44 -2.82
N MET A 246 -8.40 5.35 -3.57
CA MET A 246 -7.00 5.72 -3.46
C MET A 246 -6.90 7.17 -3.02
N LEU A 247 -5.94 7.43 -2.14
CA LEU A 247 -5.53 8.76 -1.72
C LEU A 247 -4.06 8.91 -2.02
N TYR A 248 -3.64 10.03 -2.60
CA TYR A 248 -2.24 10.40 -2.51
C TYR A 248 -2.08 11.74 -1.82
N GLY A 249 -0.94 11.89 -1.15
CA GLY A 249 -0.54 13.11 -0.48
C GLY A 249 0.94 13.37 -0.67
N SER A 250 1.34 14.62 -0.45
CA SER A 250 2.73 15.05 -0.49
C SER A 250 3.20 15.54 0.86
N LYS A 251 4.45 15.26 1.19
CA LYS A 251 5.12 15.85 2.35
C LYS A 251 5.79 17.14 1.92
N PRO A 252 5.54 18.29 2.58
CA PRO A 252 6.21 19.53 2.23
C PRO A 252 7.73 19.41 2.22
N HIS A 253 8.40 20.19 1.39
CA HIS A 253 9.85 20.33 1.49
C HIS A 253 10.23 20.87 2.87
N ALA A 254 11.37 20.44 3.41
CA ALA A 254 11.91 21.08 4.60
C ALA A 254 12.07 22.57 4.31
N VAL A 255 11.51 23.41 5.16
CA VAL A 255 11.78 24.85 5.10
C VAL A 255 13.25 24.99 5.47
N LEU A 256 14.09 25.38 4.51
CA LEU A 256 15.45 25.78 4.83
C LEU A 256 15.33 27.04 5.69
N ASP A 257 15.79 26.97 6.92
CA ASP A 257 15.91 28.14 7.76
C ASP A 257 16.94 29.08 7.10
N PRO A 258 16.59 30.33 6.78
CA PRO A 258 17.53 31.23 6.09
C PRO A 258 18.77 31.63 6.92
N ALA A 259 19.03 30.94 8.03
CA ALA A 259 20.12 31.17 8.95
C ALA A 259 21.25 30.11 8.95
N ASP A 260 21.23 29.10 8.03
CA ASP A 260 22.32 28.14 7.82
C ASP A 260 23.17 28.46 6.61
#